data_29ab5bb8bbf5925d760546e40a1407ab
#
_entry.id   29ab5bb8bbf5925d760546e40a1407ab
#
_cell.length_a   1.000
_cell.length_b   1.000
_cell.length_c   1.000
_cell.angle_alpha   90.00
_cell.angle_beta   90.00
_cell.angle_gamma   90.00
#
_symmetry.space_group_name_H-M   'P 1'
#
loop_
_entity.id
_entity.type
_entity.pdbx_description
1 polymer ?
#
loop_
_entity_poly.entity_id
_entity_poly.type
_entity_poly.pdbx_seq_one_letter_code
_entity_poly.pdbx_strand_id
1 'polypeptide(L)'
;MKIESPAFTLDDVQSFMDTYLDRERGMLADRLEQASERLAALGPMVKADHRDQDAWNAHELLAHIAVLSKFYGVLVHRISSGQLPNMDLLEAVHLRDTVGHQMSQLEPADLLRMARTDHERTVNTLRNTSPRDLRRSAELGEGITMTAEEVARLPLVSHLELHIQELEKLLAHPG
;
A
#
# COMPACT_ATOMS: atom_id res chain seq x y z
N MET A 1 -2.55 -54.34 -4.56
CA MET A 1 -2.17 -53.18 -5.37
C MET A 1 -1.89 -52.03 -4.39
N LYS A 2 -0.62 -51.73 -4.08
CA LYS A 2 -0.27 -50.58 -3.28
C LYS A 2 -0.41 -49.36 -4.20
N ILE A 3 -1.35 -48.48 -3.90
CA ILE A 3 -1.39 -47.14 -4.50
C ILE A 3 -0.28 -46.34 -3.80
N GLU A 4 0.88 -46.30 -4.41
CA GLU A 4 1.92 -45.38 -3.99
C GLU A 4 1.50 -43.99 -4.49
N SER A 5 0.87 -43.23 -3.61
CA SER A 5 0.73 -41.78 -3.81
C SER A 5 2.14 -41.21 -3.79
N PRO A 6 2.56 -40.42 -4.78
CA PRO A 6 3.83 -39.71 -4.71
C PRO A 6 3.85 -38.91 -3.40
N ALA A 7 4.90 -39.11 -2.61
CA ALA A 7 5.03 -38.41 -1.34
C ALA A 7 5.07 -36.90 -1.61
N PHE A 8 4.14 -36.13 -1.01
CA PHE A 8 4.14 -34.71 -1.05
C PHE A 8 5.30 -34.20 -0.19
N THR A 9 6.26 -33.54 -0.81
CA THR A 9 7.52 -33.14 -0.19
C THR A 9 7.47 -31.69 0.27
N LEU A 10 8.44 -31.29 1.10
CA LEU A 10 8.60 -29.90 1.52
C LEU A 10 8.89 -28.98 0.31
N ASP A 11 9.63 -29.50 -0.69
CA ASP A 11 9.92 -28.77 -1.93
C ASP A 11 8.65 -28.54 -2.75
N ASP A 12 7.71 -29.48 -2.76
CA ASP A 12 6.40 -29.30 -3.40
C ASP A 12 5.59 -28.20 -2.71
N VAL A 13 5.62 -28.13 -1.37
CA VAL A 13 4.97 -27.07 -0.59
C VAL A 13 5.61 -25.71 -0.93
N GLN A 14 6.92 -25.62 -0.96
CA GLN A 14 7.63 -24.40 -1.29
C GLN A 14 7.31 -23.95 -2.71
N SER A 15 7.38 -24.83 -3.69
CA SER A 15 7.04 -24.54 -5.09
C SER A 15 5.61 -24.05 -5.24
N PHE A 16 4.66 -24.68 -4.53
CA PHE A 16 3.27 -24.24 -4.51
C PHE A 16 3.13 -22.83 -3.92
N MET A 17 3.77 -22.58 -2.78
CA MET A 17 3.74 -21.26 -2.12
C MET A 17 4.39 -20.20 -2.99
N ASP A 18 5.49 -20.50 -3.68
CA ASP A 18 6.15 -19.55 -4.58
C ASP A 18 5.26 -19.23 -5.79
N THR A 19 4.60 -20.23 -6.37
CA THR A 19 3.64 -20.03 -7.47
C THR A 19 2.45 -19.20 -7.01
N TYR A 20 1.91 -19.48 -5.82
CA TYR A 20 0.82 -18.71 -5.23
C TYR A 20 1.21 -17.24 -5.05
N LEU A 21 2.36 -16.98 -4.40
CA LEU A 21 2.83 -15.62 -4.15
C LEU A 21 3.24 -14.88 -5.42
N ASP A 22 3.74 -15.58 -6.44
CA ASP A 22 4.04 -15.00 -7.75
C ASP A 22 2.76 -14.46 -8.41
N ARG A 23 1.67 -15.21 -8.32
CA ARG A 23 0.35 -14.76 -8.76
C ARG A 23 -0.17 -13.59 -7.93
N GLU A 24 -0.07 -13.68 -6.61
CA GLU A 24 -0.57 -12.64 -5.69
C GLU A 24 0.16 -11.31 -5.87
N ARG A 25 1.49 -11.33 -6.04
CA ARG A 25 2.25 -10.09 -6.30
C ARG A 25 1.84 -9.42 -7.61
N GLY A 26 1.59 -10.21 -8.66
CA GLY A 26 1.07 -9.71 -9.92
C GLY A 26 -0.28 -9.03 -9.74
N MET A 27 -1.22 -9.71 -9.07
CA MET A 27 -2.55 -9.16 -8.76
C MET A 27 -2.48 -7.89 -7.90
N LEU A 28 -1.59 -7.83 -6.90
CA LEU A 28 -1.41 -6.64 -6.07
C LEU A 28 -0.84 -5.46 -6.86
N ALA A 29 0.14 -5.73 -7.74
CA ALA A 29 0.68 -4.71 -8.62
C ALA A 29 -0.39 -4.15 -9.57
N ASP A 30 -1.19 -5.02 -10.18
CA ASP A 30 -2.26 -4.63 -11.10
C ASP A 30 -3.38 -3.82 -10.37
N ARG A 31 -3.76 -4.24 -9.16
CA ARG A 31 -4.72 -3.49 -8.34
C ARG A 31 -4.20 -2.10 -7.96
N LEU A 32 -2.92 -2.01 -7.57
CA LEU A 32 -2.30 -0.72 -7.25
C LEU A 32 -2.24 0.20 -8.47
N GLU A 33 -1.92 -0.34 -9.64
CA GLU A 33 -1.91 0.39 -10.90
C GLU A 33 -3.31 0.91 -11.27
N GLN A 34 -4.34 0.06 -11.18
CA GLN A 34 -5.73 0.46 -11.39
C GLN A 34 -6.20 1.52 -10.38
N ALA A 35 -5.85 1.37 -9.10
CA ALA A 35 -6.13 2.38 -8.09
C ALA A 35 -5.44 3.72 -8.40
N SER A 36 -4.19 3.68 -8.86
CA SER A 36 -3.44 4.87 -9.30
C SER A 36 -4.09 5.57 -10.50
N GLU A 37 -4.59 4.81 -11.47
CA GLU A 37 -5.32 5.36 -12.63
C GLU A 37 -6.65 6.02 -12.21
N ARG A 38 -7.40 5.38 -11.31
CA ARG A 38 -8.62 5.99 -10.74
C ARG A 38 -8.31 7.29 -10.01
N LEU A 39 -7.27 7.29 -9.17
CA LEU A 39 -6.82 8.50 -8.48
C LEU A 39 -6.41 9.60 -9.46
N ALA A 40 -5.72 9.24 -10.57
CA ALA A 40 -5.33 10.20 -11.61
C ALA A 40 -6.53 10.85 -12.31
N ALA A 41 -7.65 10.12 -12.44
CA ALA A 41 -8.88 10.66 -13.00
C ALA A 41 -9.62 11.60 -12.02
N LEU A 42 -9.57 11.31 -10.72
CA LEU A 42 -10.25 12.09 -9.67
C LEU A 42 -9.46 13.31 -9.22
N GLY A 43 -8.13 13.18 -9.14
CA GLY A 43 -7.24 14.21 -8.59
C GLY A 43 -7.43 15.60 -9.18
N PRO A 44 -7.58 15.78 -10.50
CA PRO A 44 -7.84 17.11 -11.10
C PRO A 44 -9.14 17.79 -10.66
N MET A 45 -10.07 17.04 -10.07
CA MET A 45 -11.33 17.58 -9.53
C MET A 45 -11.19 18.06 -8.08
N VAL A 46 -10.12 17.69 -7.38
CA VAL A 46 -9.84 18.11 -6.01
C VAL A 46 -9.41 19.56 -6.04
N LYS A 47 -10.12 20.41 -5.30
CA LYS A 47 -9.78 21.81 -5.10
C LYS A 47 -8.98 21.97 -3.81
N ALA A 48 -8.04 22.91 -3.79
CA ALA A 48 -7.36 23.28 -2.56
C ALA A 48 -8.38 23.77 -1.52
N ASP A 49 -8.34 23.17 -0.35
CA ASP A 49 -9.20 23.52 0.77
C ASP A 49 -8.42 23.34 2.08
N HIS A 50 -8.11 24.45 2.72
CA HIS A 50 -7.32 24.52 3.95
C HIS A 50 -8.18 24.83 5.19
N ARG A 51 -9.51 24.66 5.07
CA ARG A 51 -10.42 24.87 6.18
C ARG A 51 -10.25 23.74 7.19
N ASP A 52 -10.07 24.11 8.45
CA ASP A 52 -10.08 23.17 9.56
C ASP A 52 -11.53 22.72 9.82
N GLN A 53 -11.79 21.43 9.66
CA GLN A 53 -13.11 20.82 9.81
C GLN A 53 -12.99 19.55 10.63
N ASP A 54 -14.09 19.14 11.29
CA ASP A 54 -14.14 17.90 12.07
C ASP A 54 -14.05 16.63 11.20
N ALA A 55 -14.34 16.74 9.90
CA ALA A 55 -14.26 15.64 8.93
C ALA A 55 -13.32 16.01 7.77
N TRP A 56 -12.61 15.04 7.26
CA TRP A 56 -11.71 15.24 6.13
C TRP A 56 -12.45 15.74 4.88
N ASN A 57 -11.93 16.79 4.31
CA ASN A 57 -12.31 17.23 2.97
C ASN A 57 -11.54 16.46 1.88
N ALA A 58 -11.89 16.65 0.62
CA ALA A 58 -11.25 15.96 -0.50
C ALA A 58 -9.74 16.26 -0.63
N HIS A 59 -9.30 17.46 -0.26
CA HIS A 59 -7.90 17.86 -0.29
C HIS A 59 -7.09 17.15 0.81
N GLU A 60 -7.59 17.12 2.03
CA GLU A 60 -6.97 16.41 3.15
C GLU A 60 -6.91 14.90 2.90
N LEU A 61 -7.96 14.34 2.33
CA LEU A 61 -7.98 12.93 1.94
C LEU A 61 -6.95 12.62 0.86
N LEU A 62 -6.75 13.50 -0.13
CA LEU A 62 -5.71 13.36 -1.14
C LEU A 62 -4.31 13.46 -0.51
N ALA A 63 -4.10 14.36 0.45
CA ALA A 63 -2.86 14.45 1.20
C ALA A 63 -2.58 13.17 1.99
N HIS A 64 -3.60 12.62 2.66
CA HIS A 64 -3.50 11.33 3.36
C HIS A 64 -3.13 10.20 2.40
N ILE A 65 -3.77 10.11 1.24
CA ILE A 65 -3.43 9.12 0.20
C ILE A 65 -1.96 9.24 -0.22
N ALA A 66 -1.45 10.44 -0.42
CA ALA A 66 -0.06 10.66 -0.82
C ALA A 66 0.93 10.15 0.25
N VAL A 67 0.67 10.46 1.52
CA VAL A 67 1.51 10.01 2.64
C VAL A 67 1.45 8.50 2.84
N LEU A 68 0.24 7.93 2.83
CA LEU A 68 -0.01 6.50 2.95
C LEU A 68 0.73 5.71 1.87
N SER A 69 0.62 6.16 0.62
CA SER A 69 1.25 5.50 -0.53
C SER A 69 2.76 5.43 -0.38
N LYS A 70 3.39 6.54 0.00
CA LYS A 70 4.83 6.59 0.26
C LYS A 70 5.22 5.72 1.44
N PHE A 71 4.54 5.86 2.58
CA PHE A 71 4.87 5.16 3.81
C PHE A 71 4.84 3.64 3.63
N TYR A 72 3.73 3.10 3.17
CA TYR A 72 3.59 1.66 3.00
C TYR A 72 4.37 1.11 1.81
N GLY A 73 4.55 1.88 0.75
CA GLY A 73 5.42 1.49 -0.36
C GLY A 73 6.88 1.31 0.07
N VAL A 74 7.39 2.24 0.88
CA VAL A 74 8.74 2.13 1.49
C VAL A 74 8.82 0.93 2.44
N LEU A 75 7.77 0.69 3.23
CA LEU A 75 7.73 -0.42 4.18
C LEU A 75 7.78 -1.77 3.45
N VAL A 76 6.98 -1.96 2.40
CA VAL A 76 7.03 -3.15 1.54
C VAL A 76 8.43 -3.40 1.01
N HIS A 77 9.08 -2.36 0.47
CA HIS A 77 10.45 -2.47 -0.07
C HIS A 77 11.46 -2.86 1.02
N ARG A 78 11.42 -2.22 2.19
CA ARG A 78 12.40 -2.46 3.25
C ARG A 78 12.24 -3.82 3.92
N ILE A 79 11.00 -4.30 4.07
CA ILE A 79 10.75 -5.65 4.60
C ILE A 79 11.22 -6.70 3.57
N SER A 80 10.79 -6.58 2.32
CA SER A 80 11.16 -7.54 1.28
C SER A 80 12.66 -7.59 1.01
N SER A 81 13.37 -6.47 1.13
CA SER A 81 14.83 -6.43 1.00
C SER A 81 15.59 -6.89 2.26
N GLY A 82 14.87 -7.15 3.38
CA GLY A 82 15.49 -7.54 4.66
C GLY A 82 16.17 -6.38 5.40
N GLN A 83 15.89 -5.14 5.03
CA GLN A 83 16.45 -3.94 5.67
C GLN A 83 15.68 -3.47 6.90
N LEU A 84 14.52 -4.07 7.18
CA LEU A 84 13.68 -3.72 8.30
C LEU A 84 13.19 -4.98 9.01
N PRO A 85 13.94 -5.47 10.01
CA PRO A 85 13.52 -6.64 10.80
C PRO A 85 12.47 -6.29 11.87
N ASN A 86 12.47 -5.06 12.35
CA ASN A 86 11.53 -4.57 13.36
C ASN A 86 11.27 -3.06 13.20
N MET A 87 10.14 -2.61 13.70
CA MET A 87 9.76 -1.20 13.76
C MET A 87 8.63 -1.03 14.79
N ASP A 88 8.56 0.11 15.45
CA ASP A 88 7.37 0.53 16.20
C ASP A 88 6.37 1.17 15.22
N LEU A 89 5.33 0.39 14.87
CA LEU A 89 4.32 0.85 13.93
C LEU A 89 3.50 2.01 14.48
N LEU A 90 3.20 2.05 15.79
CA LEU A 90 2.41 3.12 16.38
C LEU A 90 3.17 4.45 16.34
N GLU A 91 4.45 4.45 16.70
CA GLU A 91 5.30 5.65 16.58
C GLU A 91 5.38 6.11 15.11
N ALA A 92 5.56 5.18 14.18
CA ALA A 92 5.62 5.47 12.76
C ALA A 92 4.31 6.00 12.19
N VAL A 93 3.16 5.51 12.68
CA VAL A 93 1.83 6.04 12.31
C VAL A 93 1.64 7.46 12.84
N HIS A 94 2.02 7.75 14.07
CA HIS A 94 1.97 9.13 14.61
C HIS A 94 2.83 10.11 13.81
N LEU A 95 4.03 9.68 13.42
CA LEU A 95 4.89 10.48 12.54
C LEU A 95 4.24 10.68 11.17
N ARG A 96 3.66 9.65 10.60
CA ARG A 96 2.91 9.70 9.32
C ARG A 96 1.76 10.71 9.40
N ASP A 97 0.98 10.71 10.46
CA ASP A 97 -0.16 11.60 10.62
C ASP A 97 0.28 13.07 10.77
N THR A 98 1.39 13.30 11.48
CA THR A 98 2.02 14.62 11.56
C THR A 98 2.48 15.11 10.17
N VAL A 99 3.12 14.24 9.38
CA VAL A 99 3.51 14.54 8.01
C VAL A 99 2.28 14.77 7.13
N GLY A 100 1.21 13.99 7.31
CA GLY A 100 -0.05 14.16 6.60
C GLY A 100 -0.65 15.55 6.77
N HIS A 101 -0.66 16.07 8.00
CA HIS A 101 -1.13 17.42 8.28
C HIS A 101 -0.26 18.50 7.58
N GLN A 102 1.07 18.31 7.55
CA GLN A 102 1.95 19.21 6.80
C GLN A 102 1.73 19.11 5.28
N MET A 103 1.49 17.91 4.79
CA MET A 103 1.23 17.63 3.38
C MET A 103 -0.08 18.26 2.88
N SER A 104 -1.10 18.41 3.74
CA SER A 104 -2.34 19.09 3.38
C SER A 104 -2.18 20.58 3.05
N GLN A 105 -0.99 21.14 3.26
CA GLN A 105 -0.66 22.51 2.82
C GLN A 105 -0.15 22.58 1.36
N LEU A 106 0.13 21.43 0.73
CA LEU A 106 0.57 21.37 -0.66
C LEU A 106 -0.61 21.44 -1.62
N GLU A 107 -0.36 21.92 -2.83
CA GLU A 107 -1.38 21.94 -3.88
C GLU A 107 -1.83 20.52 -4.27
N PRO A 108 -3.11 20.30 -4.56
CA PRO A 108 -3.63 18.99 -4.96
C PRO A 108 -2.88 18.35 -6.12
N ALA A 109 -2.43 19.14 -7.10
CA ALA A 109 -1.65 18.66 -8.23
C ALA A 109 -0.30 18.06 -7.81
N ASP A 110 0.36 18.64 -6.79
CA ASP A 110 1.61 18.12 -6.26
C ASP A 110 1.40 16.84 -5.47
N LEU A 111 0.37 16.78 -4.65
CA LEU A 111 -0.03 15.59 -3.91
C LEU A 111 -0.33 14.42 -4.86
N LEU A 112 -1.10 14.66 -5.91
CA LEU A 112 -1.41 13.68 -6.93
C LEU A 112 -0.13 13.16 -7.61
N ARG A 113 0.76 14.06 -8.01
CA ARG A 113 2.04 13.68 -8.63
C ARG A 113 2.88 12.82 -7.69
N MET A 114 2.97 13.18 -6.41
CA MET A 114 3.70 12.42 -5.41
C MET A 114 3.12 11.02 -5.23
N ALA A 115 1.80 10.90 -5.02
CA ALA A 115 1.12 9.62 -4.88
C ALA A 115 1.38 8.71 -6.08
N ARG A 116 1.21 9.21 -7.30
CA ARG A 116 1.45 8.45 -8.52
C ARG A 116 2.90 7.97 -8.65
N THR A 117 3.85 8.84 -8.36
CA THR A 117 5.29 8.45 -8.39
C THR A 117 5.58 7.32 -7.40
N ASP A 118 5.01 7.37 -6.20
CA ASP A 118 5.21 6.34 -5.19
C ASP A 118 4.45 5.04 -5.55
N HIS A 119 3.27 5.13 -6.18
CA HIS A 119 2.58 3.96 -6.74
C HIS A 119 3.41 3.28 -7.84
N GLU A 120 3.95 4.02 -8.81
CA GLU A 120 4.80 3.47 -9.87
C GLU A 120 6.02 2.74 -9.29
N ARG A 121 6.69 3.33 -8.29
CA ARG A 121 7.81 2.69 -7.59
C ARG A 121 7.39 1.40 -6.90
N THR A 122 6.25 1.40 -6.24
CA THR A 122 5.76 0.24 -5.51
C THR A 122 5.29 -0.87 -6.46
N VAL A 123 4.62 -0.54 -7.56
CA VAL A 123 4.27 -1.48 -8.63
C VAL A 123 5.54 -2.16 -9.17
N ASN A 124 6.58 -1.37 -9.47
CA ASN A 124 7.85 -1.91 -9.91
C ASN A 124 8.51 -2.80 -8.85
N THR A 125 8.45 -2.42 -7.57
CA THR A 125 8.94 -3.24 -6.46
C THR A 125 8.19 -4.57 -6.41
N LEU A 126 6.87 -4.56 -6.42
CA LEU A 126 6.05 -5.78 -6.38
C LEU A 126 6.35 -6.70 -7.57
N ARG A 127 6.40 -6.16 -8.79
CA ARG A 127 6.66 -6.95 -10.01
C ARG A 127 8.05 -7.58 -10.05
N ASN A 128 9.05 -6.96 -9.40
CA ASN A 128 10.44 -7.42 -9.43
C ASN A 128 10.89 -8.15 -8.14
N THR A 129 10.10 -8.15 -7.07
CA THR A 129 10.42 -8.86 -5.83
C THR A 129 10.12 -10.34 -5.99
N SER A 130 11.04 -11.21 -5.55
CA SER A 130 10.82 -12.65 -5.59
C SER A 130 9.73 -13.09 -4.61
N PRO A 131 9.00 -14.20 -4.88
CA PRO A 131 8.05 -14.78 -3.92
C PRO A 131 8.66 -15.01 -2.53
N ARG A 132 9.92 -15.48 -2.50
CA ARG A 132 10.65 -15.69 -1.26
C ARG A 132 10.85 -14.40 -0.46
N ASP A 133 11.17 -13.30 -1.14
CA ASP A 133 11.43 -12.02 -0.50
C ASP A 133 10.12 -11.37 -0.01
N LEU A 134 8.99 -11.62 -0.68
CA LEU A 134 7.68 -11.18 -0.21
C LEU A 134 7.23 -11.88 1.08
N ARG A 135 7.75 -13.07 1.36
CA ARG A 135 7.52 -13.78 2.63
C ARG A 135 8.35 -13.27 3.80
N ARG A 136 9.35 -12.42 3.56
CA ARG A 136 10.09 -11.79 4.66
C ARG A 136 9.13 -10.97 5.50
N SER A 137 9.28 -11.08 6.82
CA SER A 137 8.46 -10.40 7.79
C SER A 137 9.27 -9.42 8.62
N ALA A 138 8.56 -8.45 9.20
CA ALA A 138 9.06 -7.57 10.23
C ALA A 138 8.13 -7.60 11.43
N GLU A 139 8.68 -7.43 12.62
CA GLU A 139 7.93 -7.16 13.83
C GLU A 139 7.55 -5.67 13.84
N LEU A 140 6.24 -5.40 13.92
CA LEU A 140 5.68 -4.05 13.81
C LEU A 140 5.22 -3.48 15.16
N GLY A 141 5.76 -4.01 16.26
CA GLY A 141 5.37 -3.62 17.62
C GLY A 141 4.21 -4.45 18.18
N GLU A 142 4.07 -4.46 19.50
CA GLU A 142 3.00 -5.14 20.25
C GLU A 142 2.79 -6.63 19.87
N GLY A 143 3.84 -7.31 19.41
CA GLY A 143 3.77 -8.71 18.98
C GLY A 143 3.12 -8.92 17.60
N ILE A 144 2.84 -7.87 16.86
CA ILE A 144 2.32 -7.94 15.50
C ILE A 144 3.49 -8.17 14.53
N THR A 145 3.43 -9.25 13.78
CA THR A 145 4.39 -9.54 12.70
C THR A 145 3.64 -9.59 11.37
N MET A 146 4.16 -8.88 10.36
CA MET A 146 3.61 -8.88 9.00
C MET A 146 4.69 -9.16 7.97
N THR A 147 4.33 -9.92 6.94
CA THR A 147 5.15 -10.09 5.74
C THR A 147 5.06 -8.87 4.83
N ALA A 148 6.02 -8.73 3.92
CA ALA A 148 5.95 -7.68 2.89
C ALA A 148 4.69 -7.79 2.03
N GLU A 149 4.22 -9.02 1.75
CA GLU A 149 2.98 -9.28 1.01
C GLU A 149 1.76 -8.79 1.79
N GLU A 150 1.65 -9.10 3.08
CA GLU A 150 0.54 -8.66 3.93
C GLU A 150 0.49 -7.14 4.06
N VAL A 151 1.65 -6.47 4.16
CA VAL A 151 1.74 -5.00 4.16
C VAL A 151 1.28 -4.44 2.82
N ALA A 152 1.68 -5.03 1.70
CA ALA A 152 1.22 -4.59 0.39
C ALA A 152 -0.29 -4.77 0.22
N ARG A 153 -0.85 -5.88 0.70
CA ARG A 153 -2.25 -6.23 0.54
C ARG A 153 -3.18 -5.35 1.39
N LEU A 154 -2.94 -5.30 2.70
CA LEU A 154 -3.89 -4.73 3.66
C LEU A 154 -3.70 -3.21 3.82
N PRO A 155 -2.62 -2.72 4.45
CA PRO A 155 -2.49 -1.31 4.73
C PRO A 155 -2.11 -0.45 3.51
N LEU A 156 -1.66 -1.05 2.39
CA LEU A 156 -1.40 -0.28 1.18
C LEU A 156 -2.56 -0.39 0.20
N VAL A 157 -2.71 -1.52 -0.52
CA VAL A 157 -3.62 -1.59 -1.67
C VAL A 157 -5.08 -1.52 -1.23
N SER A 158 -5.52 -2.35 -0.28
CA SER A 158 -6.93 -2.35 0.14
C SER A 158 -7.33 -1.05 0.83
N HIS A 159 -6.45 -0.46 1.62
CA HIS A 159 -6.69 0.82 2.28
C HIS A 159 -6.75 1.98 1.27
N LEU A 160 -5.86 1.99 0.28
CA LEU A 160 -5.90 2.96 -0.82
C LEU A 160 -7.22 2.88 -1.60
N GLU A 161 -7.67 1.67 -1.95
CA GLU A 161 -8.94 1.48 -2.66
C GLU A 161 -10.13 2.03 -1.89
N LEU A 162 -10.16 1.88 -0.56
CA LEU A 162 -11.18 2.46 0.31
C LEU A 162 -11.15 4.00 0.26
N HIS A 163 -9.99 4.60 0.38
CA HIS A 163 -9.86 6.06 0.33
C HIS A 163 -10.18 6.65 -1.05
N ILE A 164 -9.91 5.93 -2.13
CA ILE A 164 -10.35 6.35 -3.46
C ILE A 164 -11.88 6.35 -3.56
N GLN A 165 -12.57 5.35 -2.99
CA GLN A 165 -14.04 5.33 -2.93
C GLN A 165 -14.60 6.47 -2.07
N GLU A 166 -13.93 6.82 -0.97
CA GLU A 166 -14.31 7.98 -0.15
C GLU A 166 -14.11 9.29 -0.92
N LEU A 167 -13.00 9.43 -1.64
CA LEU A 167 -12.73 10.60 -2.48
C LEU A 167 -13.80 10.76 -3.58
N GLU A 168 -14.20 9.67 -4.22
CA GLU A 168 -15.30 9.66 -5.21
C GLU A 168 -16.61 10.21 -4.59
N LYS A 169 -16.93 9.78 -3.37
CA LYS A 169 -18.15 10.25 -2.67
C LYS A 169 -18.08 11.73 -2.31
N LEU A 170 -16.92 12.20 -1.81
CA LEU A 170 -16.72 13.61 -1.47
C LEU A 170 -16.83 14.51 -2.71
N LEU A 171 -16.30 14.06 -3.84
CA LEU A 171 -16.35 14.81 -5.10
C LEU A 171 -17.74 14.79 -5.75
N ALA A 172 -18.51 13.74 -5.53
CA ALA A 172 -19.90 13.66 -6.03
C ALA A 172 -20.89 14.52 -5.22
N HIS A 173 -20.58 14.80 -3.95
CA HIS A 173 -21.44 15.58 -3.04
C HIS A 173 -20.61 16.66 -2.36
N PRO A 174 -20.13 17.68 -3.12
CA PRO A 174 -19.43 18.79 -2.52
C PRO A 174 -20.39 19.55 -1.59
N GLY A 175 -20.09 19.51 -0.26
CA GLY A 175 -20.87 20.19 0.78
C GLY A 175 -20.86 21.72 0.66
#